data_4bd19b424d8f110b207e2cb1355e0cc3
#
_entry.id   4bd19b424d8f110b207e2cb1355e0cc3
#
_cell.length_a   1.000
_cell.length_b   1.000
_cell.length_c   1.000
_cell.angle_alpha   90.00
_cell.angle_beta   90.00
_cell.angle_gamma   90.00
#
_symmetry.space_group_name_H-M   'P 1'
#
loop_
_entity.id
_entity.type
_entity.pdbx_description
1 polymer ?
#
loop_
_entity_poly.entity_id
_entity_poly.type
_entity_poly.pdbx_seq_one_letter_code
_entity_poly.pdbx_strand_id
1 'polypeptide(L)'
;MELPLILNNVNPQEREQKVAEAVEWVGLTDKLNSRPSMLSGGECQRTAIARAIVHKPTLILAEEPTANLDAENSHHIMKIMVRLNKELSTSFVFATHDEKIMGYLRRILHLEDGKIIKDEMIEHPKFGE
;
A
#
# COMPACT_ATOMS: atom_id res chain seq x y z
N MET A 1 -5.32 8.21 -10.70
CA MET A 1 -5.10 8.53 -9.27
C MET A 1 -6.06 9.60 -8.71
N GLU A 2 -6.53 10.53 -9.51
CA GLU A 2 -7.41 11.63 -9.07
C GLU A 2 -8.83 11.21 -8.66
N LEU A 3 -9.34 10.07 -9.13
CA LEU A 3 -10.74 9.68 -8.95
C LEU A 3 -11.25 9.79 -7.50
N PRO A 4 -10.53 9.32 -6.46
CA PRO A 4 -10.99 9.47 -5.07
C PRO A 4 -11.15 10.94 -4.66
N LEU A 5 -10.32 11.84 -5.17
CA LEU A 5 -10.37 13.27 -4.87
C LEU A 5 -11.52 13.97 -5.60
N ILE A 6 -11.84 13.53 -6.83
CA ILE A 6 -12.99 14.03 -7.59
C ILE A 6 -14.28 13.67 -6.86
N LEU A 7 -14.40 12.43 -6.41
CA LEU A 7 -15.57 11.95 -5.67
C LEU A 7 -15.76 12.69 -4.33
N ASN A 8 -14.68 13.18 -3.73
CA ASN A 8 -14.72 14.00 -2.52
C ASN A 8 -14.79 15.52 -2.79
N ASN A 9 -15.12 15.93 -4.02
CA ASN A 9 -15.27 17.33 -4.42
C ASN A 9 -14.04 18.22 -4.15
N VAL A 10 -12.83 17.66 -4.17
CA VAL A 10 -11.59 18.41 -4.03
C VAL A 10 -11.37 19.28 -5.28
N ASN A 11 -10.99 20.53 -5.11
CA ASN A 11 -10.76 21.44 -6.24
C ASN A 11 -9.56 21.03 -7.11
N PRO A 12 -9.51 21.42 -8.40
CA PRO A 12 -8.47 20.96 -9.33
C PRO A 12 -7.04 21.22 -8.91
N GLN A 13 -6.75 22.38 -8.35
CA GLN A 13 -5.39 22.76 -7.93
C GLN A 13 -4.92 21.91 -6.74
N GLU A 14 -5.78 21.70 -5.76
CA GLU A 14 -5.51 20.84 -4.60
C GLU A 14 -5.36 19.36 -5.02
N ARG A 15 -6.14 18.91 -6.01
CA ARG A 15 -6.01 17.54 -6.56
C ARG A 15 -4.63 17.32 -7.16
N GLU A 16 -4.13 18.25 -7.97
CA GLU A 16 -2.83 18.16 -8.60
C GLU A 16 -1.71 18.01 -7.55
N GLN A 17 -1.75 18.82 -6.48
CA GLN A 17 -0.78 18.74 -5.38
C GLN A 17 -0.86 17.40 -4.64
N LYS A 18 -2.05 16.94 -4.30
CA LYS A 18 -2.24 15.65 -3.60
C LYS A 18 -1.81 14.45 -4.44
N VAL A 19 -2.06 14.49 -5.76
CA VAL A 19 -1.60 13.44 -6.67
C VAL A 19 -0.08 13.45 -6.78
N ALA A 20 0.55 14.61 -6.91
CA ALA A 20 2.00 14.73 -6.95
C ALA A 20 2.65 14.17 -5.67
N GLU A 21 2.12 14.53 -4.49
CA GLU A 21 2.57 13.99 -3.20
C GLU A 21 2.41 12.45 -3.14
N ALA A 22 1.26 11.92 -3.53
CA ALA A 22 1.01 10.48 -3.52
C ALA A 22 1.94 9.70 -4.47
N VAL A 23 2.23 10.27 -5.63
CA VAL A 23 3.16 9.69 -6.62
C VAL A 23 4.60 9.68 -6.10
N GLU A 24 5.01 10.73 -5.40
CA GLU A 24 6.33 10.82 -4.76
C GLU A 24 6.48 9.75 -3.67
N TRP A 25 5.46 9.55 -2.82
CA TRP A 25 5.46 8.51 -1.79
C TRP A 25 5.74 7.11 -2.31
N VAL A 26 5.26 6.79 -3.49
CA VAL A 26 5.42 5.47 -4.11
C VAL A 26 6.58 5.41 -5.13
N GLY A 27 7.34 6.49 -5.29
CA GLY A 27 8.51 6.54 -6.18
C GLY A 27 8.15 6.42 -7.67
N LEU A 28 7.09 7.09 -8.12
CA LEU A 28 6.62 7.09 -9.51
C LEU A 28 6.59 8.49 -10.15
N THR A 29 7.38 9.42 -9.65
CA THR A 29 7.40 10.82 -10.14
C THR A 29 7.72 10.90 -11.63
N ASP A 30 8.65 10.06 -12.12
CA ASP A 30 9.02 9.95 -13.53
C ASP A 30 7.92 9.30 -14.40
N LYS A 31 6.92 8.68 -13.80
CA LYS A 31 5.81 7.99 -14.46
C LYS A 31 4.47 8.72 -14.38
N LEU A 32 4.44 9.95 -13.84
CA LEU A 32 3.21 10.71 -13.60
C LEU A 32 2.31 10.80 -14.84
N ASN A 33 2.89 10.97 -16.01
CA ASN A 33 2.19 11.09 -17.29
C ASN A 33 2.17 9.80 -18.13
N SER A 34 2.63 8.68 -17.58
CA SER A 34 2.62 7.39 -18.26
C SER A 34 1.23 6.80 -18.34
N ARG A 35 0.91 6.14 -19.45
CA ARG A 35 -0.34 5.36 -19.59
C ARG A 35 -0.23 4.07 -18.78
N PRO A 36 -1.33 3.57 -18.21
CA PRO A 36 -1.31 2.31 -17.45
C PRO A 36 -0.71 1.13 -18.21
N SER A 37 -0.91 1.05 -19.52
CA SER A 37 -0.35 0.00 -20.39
C SER A 37 1.17 0.03 -20.52
N MET A 38 1.81 1.11 -20.11
CA MET A 38 3.27 1.30 -20.15
C MET A 38 3.95 1.00 -18.82
N LEU A 39 3.18 0.63 -17.80
CA LEU A 39 3.68 0.35 -16.45
C LEU A 39 3.99 -1.14 -16.28
N SER A 40 5.08 -1.45 -15.56
CA SER A 40 5.36 -2.81 -15.07
C SER A 40 4.34 -3.24 -13.99
N GLY A 41 4.30 -4.53 -13.66
CA GLY A 41 3.43 -5.03 -12.59
C GLY A 41 3.67 -4.34 -11.25
N GLY A 42 4.93 -4.14 -10.86
CA GLY A 42 5.29 -3.42 -9.64
C GLY A 42 4.91 -1.94 -9.69
N GLU A 43 5.04 -1.28 -10.84
CA GLU A 43 4.60 0.11 -11.04
C GLU A 43 3.07 0.23 -10.99
N CYS A 44 2.33 -0.72 -11.58
CA CYS A 44 0.88 -0.79 -11.45
C CYS A 44 0.44 -0.92 -9.99
N GLN A 45 1.10 -1.79 -9.22
CA GLN A 45 0.80 -1.96 -7.80
C GLN A 45 1.11 -0.70 -6.99
N ARG A 46 2.25 -0.04 -7.24
CA ARG A 46 2.56 1.25 -6.61
C ARG A 46 1.55 2.34 -6.98
N THR A 47 1.05 2.33 -8.21
CA THR A 47 -0.04 3.24 -8.64
C THR A 47 -1.33 2.97 -7.86
N ALA A 48 -1.67 1.71 -7.60
CA ALA A 48 -2.83 1.35 -6.79
C ALA A 48 -2.67 1.84 -5.33
N ILE A 49 -1.47 1.71 -4.77
CA ILE A 49 -1.16 2.25 -3.43
C ILE A 49 -1.29 3.78 -3.41
N ALA A 50 -0.70 4.48 -4.39
CA ALA A 50 -0.82 5.94 -4.50
C ALA A 50 -2.29 6.39 -4.56
N ARG A 51 -3.12 5.69 -5.33
CA ARG A 51 -4.56 5.95 -5.39
C ARG A 51 -5.25 5.73 -4.04
N ALA A 52 -4.83 4.72 -3.27
CA ALA A 52 -5.40 4.44 -1.96
C ALA A 52 -5.02 5.49 -0.91
N ILE A 53 -3.82 6.08 -0.98
CA ILE A 53 -3.32 7.04 0.02
C ILE A 53 -3.61 8.51 -0.32
N VAL A 54 -4.00 8.83 -1.55
CA VAL A 54 -4.11 10.21 -2.06
C VAL A 54 -5.04 11.10 -1.23
N HIS A 55 -6.02 10.52 -0.55
CA HIS A 55 -6.95 11.22 0.35
C HIS A 55 -6.57 11.05 1.84
N LYS A 56 -5.38 10.52 2.13
CA LYS A 56 -4.80 10.32 3.49
C LYS A 56 -5.75 9.55 4.44
N PRO A 57 -6.15 8.31 4.09
CA PRO A 57 -7.04 7.51 4.92
C PRO A 57 -6.35 7.08 6.22
N THR A 58 -7.15 6.84 7.27
CA THR A 58 -6.65 6.28 8.54
C THR A 58 -6.44 4.76 8.47
N LEU A 59 -7.14 4.08 7.56
CA LEU A 59 -7.10 2.63 7.36
C LEU A 59 -7.09 2.28 5.88
N ILE A 60 -6.22 1.34 5.49
CA ILE A 60 -6.18 0.71 4.18
C ILE A 60 -6.34 -0.79 4.33
N LEU A 61 -7.25 -1.36 3.56
CA LEU A 61 -7.41 -2.80 3.40
C LEU A 61 -6.68 -3.23 2.13
N ALA A 62 -5.77 -4.17 2.25
CA ALA A 62 -4.96 -4.68 1.15
C ALA A 62 -5.16 -6.20 1.01
N GLU A 63 -5.82 -6.61 -0.05
CA GLU A 63 -5.98 -8.01 -0.41
C GLU A 63 -4.87 -8.41 -1.37
N GLU A 64 -4.10 -9.43 -0.99
CA GLU A 64 -2.97 -9.98 -1.77
C GLU A 64 -2.06 -8.91 -2.40
N PRO A 65 -1.50 -7.97 -1.62
CA PRO A 65 -0.82 -6.78 -2.16
C PRO A 65 0.45 -7.09 -2.96
N THR A 66 0.98 -8.30 -2.82
CA THR A 66 2.19 -8.79 -3.49
C THR A 66 1.93 -9.89 -4.51
N ALA A 67 0.66 -10.22 -4.77
CA ALA A 67 0.30 -11.23 -5.76
C ALA A 67 0.88 -10.90 -7.14
N ASN A 68 1.41 -11.92 -7.82
CA ASN A 68 2.02 -11.80 -9.15
C ASN A 68 3.27 -10.91 -9.23
N LEU A 69 3.88 -10.56 -8.11
CA LEU A 69 5.15 -9.86 -8.05
C LEU A 69 6.29 -10.82 -7.69
N ASP A 70 7.47 -10.56 -8.26
CA ASP A 70 8.69 -11.21 -7.82
C ASP A 70 9.08 -10.79 -6.38
N ALA A 71 10.06 -11.45 -5.80
CA ALA A 71 10.46 -11.21 -4.41
C ALA A 71 10.97 -9.77 -4.20
N GLU A 72 11.72 -9.21 -5.15
CA GLU A 72 12.26 -7.85 -5.05
C GLU A 72 11.16 -6.81 -5.05
N ASN A 73 10.23 -6.88 -6.00
CA ASN A 73 9.07 -5.99 -6.06
C ASN A 73 8.16 -6.16 -4.84
N SER A 74 7.93 -7.39 -4.36
CA SER A 74 7.16 -7.65 -3.14
C SER A 74 7.78 -6.95 -1.92
N HIS A 75 9.08 -7.09 -1.73
CA HIS A 75 9.79 -6.39 -0.65
C HIS A 75 9.74 -4.87 -0.80
N HIS A 76 9.86 -4.36 -2.02
CA HIS A 76 9.77 -2.93 -2.28
C HIS A 76 8.38 -2.38 -1.91
N ILE A 77 7.31 -3.06 -2.31
CA ILE A 77 5.93 -2.71 -1.94
C ILE A 77 5.75 -2.68 -0.42
N MET A 78 6.22 -3.71 0.28
CA MET A 78 6.09 -3.76 1.75
C MET A 78 6.85 -2.62 2.44
N LYS A 79 8.06 -2.28 1.97
CA LYS A 79 8.82 -1.12 2.48
C LYS A 79 8.06 0.20 2.31
N ILE A 80 7.42 0.41 1.16
CA ILE A 80 6.57 1.59 0.94
C ILE A 80 5.43 1.61 1.96
N MET A 81 4.69 0.52 2.13
CA MET A 81 3.56 0.45 3.06
C MET A 81 3.97 0.71 4.51
N VAL A 82 5.12 0.19 4.93
CA VAL A 82 5.66 0.45 6.28
C VAL A 82 6.05 1.91 6.46
N ARG A 83 6.69 2.51 5.45
CA ARG A 83 7.01 3.93 5.46
C ARG A 83 5.74 4.78 5.58
N LEU A 84 4.72 4.48 4.79
CA LEU A 84 3.42 5.15 4.86
C LEU A 84 2.75 5.00 6.24
N ASN A 85 2.83 3.82 6.85
CA ASN A 85 2.32 3.61 8.22
C ASN A 85 3.04 4.51 9.23
N LYS A 86 4.37 4.62 9.13
CA LYS A 86 5.17 5.42 10.07
C LYS A 86 4.92 6.93 9.89
N GLU A 87 4.90 7.40 8.65
CA GLU A 87 4.93 8.84 8.36
C GLU A 87 3.54 9.45 8.20
N LEU A 88 2.56 8.70 7.69
CA LEU A 88 1.19 9.18 7.53
C LEU A 88 0.24 8.68 8.63
N SER A 89 0.72 7.85 9.56
CA SER A 89 -0.10 7.22 10.60
C SER A 89 -1.29 6.41 10.03
N THR A 90 -1.17 5.95 8.79
CA THR A 90 -2.18 5.10 8.14
C THR A 90 -2.00 3.66 8.60
N SER A 91 -3.05 3.04 9.11
CA SER A 91 -3.06 1.61 9.45
C SER A 91 -3.31 0.75 8.22
N PHE A 92 -2.66 -0.42 8.17
CA PHE A 92 -2.86 -1.39 7.10
C PHE A 92 -3.39 -2.71 7.66
N VAL A 93 -4.39 -3.28 7.03
CA VAL A 93 -4.85 -4.65 7.24
C VAL A 93 -4.64 -5.43 5.95
N PHE A 94 -3.88 -6.51 6.03
CA PHE A 94 -3.56 -7.37 4.91
C PHE A 94 -4.37 -8.66 4.99
N ALA A 95 -5.05 -9.02 3.90
CA ALA A 95 -5.57 -10.35 3.68
C ALA A 95 -4.65 -11.06 2.69
N THR A 96 -3.88 -12.05 3.15
CA THR A 96 -2.88 -12.71 2.34
C THR A 96 -2.54 -14.10 2.88
N HIS A 97 -2.06 -14.95 1.99
CA HIS A 97 -1.41 -16.24 2.31
C HIS A 97 0.09 -16.23 1.96
N ASP A 98 0.65 -15.09 1.54
CA ASP A 98 2.07 -14.96 1.16
C ASP A 98 2.96 -14.85 2.40
N GLU A 99 3.66 -15.94 2.74
CA GLU A 99 4.59 -15.99 3.87
C GLU A 99 5.75 -14.98 3.75
N LYS A 100 6.08 -14.52 2.53
CA LYS A 100 7.17 -13.56 2.31
C LYS A 100 6.92 -12.22 3.01
N ILE A 101 5.64 -11.84 3.16
CA ILE A 101 5.29 -10.57 3.79
C ILE A 101 5.04 -10.65 5.28
N MET A 102 4.91 -11.86 5.85
CA MET A 102 4.62 -12.04 7.27
C MET A 102 5.67 -11.41 8.18
N GLY A 103 6.95 -11.44 7.79
CA GLY A 103 8.03 -10.76 8.52
C GLY A 103 7.90 -9.24 8.59
N TYR A 104 6.99 -8.65 7.86
CA TYR A 104 6.71 -7.22 7.86
C TYR A 104 5.53 -6.83 8.77
N LEU A 105 4.79 -7.79 9.28
CA LEU A 105 3.59 -7.58 10.06
C LEU A 105 3.90 -7.53 11.55
N ARG A 106 3.14 -6.75 12.30
CA ARG A 106 3.25 -6.67 13.77
C ARG A 106 2.27 -7.61 14.47
N ARG A 107 1.17 -7.96 13.81
CA ARG A 107 0.13 -8.83 14.34
C ARG A 107 -0.44 -9.66 13.21
N ILE A 108 -0.62 -10.94 13.46
CA ILE A 108 -1.18 -11.90 12.51
C ILE A 108 -2.39 -12.57 13.14
N LEU A 109 -3.52 -12.51 12.43
CA LEU A 109 -4.75 -13.21 12.79
C LEU A 109 -4.95 -14.38 11.83
N HIS A 110 -5.06 -15.57 12.35
CA HIS A 110 -5.37 -16.76 11.56
C HIS A 110 -6.88 -16.99 11.58
N LEU A 111 -7.47 -17.00 10.37
CA LEU A 111 -8.89 -17.24 10.18
C LEU A 111 -9.11 -18.63 9.57
N GLU A 112 -10.06 -19.36 10.14
CA GLU A 112 -10.55 -20.63 9.61
C GLU A 112 -12.08 -20.68 9.81
N ASP A 113 -12.81 -21.02 8.75
CA ASP A 113 -14.28 -21.08 8.73
C ASP A 113 -14.98 -19.85 9.37
N GLY A 114 -14.46 -18.65 9.07
CA GLY A 114 -15.01 -17.39 9.58
C GLY A 114 -14.73 -17.09 11.07
N LYS A 115 -13.85 -17.86 11.70
CA LYS A 115 -13.44 -17.68 13.11
C LYS A 115 -11.96 -17.38 13.20
N ILE A 116 -11.59 -16.52 14.16
CA ILE A 116 -10.19 -16.33 14.53
C ILE A 116 -9.77 -17.50 15.41
N ILE A 117 -8.85 -18.33 14.90
CA ILE A 117 -8.32 -19.50 15.62
C ILE A 117 -6.99 -19.21 16.33
N LYS A 118 -6.27 -18.16 15.89
CA LYS A 118 -5.00 -17.76 16.48
C LYS A 118 -4.77 -16.27 16.29
N ASP A 119 -4.15 -15.63 17.27
CA ASP A 119 -3.77 -14.21 17.29
C ASP A 119 -2.33 -14.13 17.78
N GLU A 120 -1.43 -13.64 16.94
CA GLU A 120 0.02 -13.60 17.20
C GLU A 120 0.56 -12.18 17.09
N MET A 121 1.30 -11.74 18.09
CA MET A 121 2.13 -10.54 18.03
C MET A 121 3.54 -10.93 17.60
N ILE A 122 4.08 -10.22 16.61
CA ILE A 122 5.45 -10.43 16.12
C ILE A 122 6.38 -9.50 16.88
N GLU A 123 7.26 -10.08 17.71
CA GLU A 123 8.15 -9.33 18.60
C GLU A 123 9.22 -8.51 17.85
N HIS A 124 9.71 -9.01 16.70
CA HIS A 124 10.73 -8.35 15.88
C HIS A 124 10.31 -8.30 14.40
N PRO A 125 9.36 -7.44 14.01
CA PRO A 125 9.08 -7.26 12.59
C PRO A 125 10.30 -6.66 11.90
N LYS A 126 10.55 -7.05 10.64
CA LYS A 126 11.73 -6.62 9.83
C LYS A 126 11.90 -5.10 9.67
N PHE A 127 11.12 -4.28 10.36
CA PHE A 127 11.08 -2.81 10.31
C PHE A 127 11.34 -2.12 11.65
N GLY A 128 11.94 -2.81 12.57
CA GLY A 128 12.50 -2.20 13.77
C GLY A 128 13.79 -1.42 13.53
N GLU A 129 14.36 -1.53 12.35
CA GLU A 129 15.64 -0.91 11.99
C GLU A 129 15.44 0.31 11.09
#